data_0a4758e5fd0581ee5072f5fa4d654a2c
#
_entry.id   0a4758e5fd0581ee5072f5fa4d654a2c
#
_cell.length_a   1.000
_cell.length_b   1.000
_cell.length_c   1.000
_cell.angle_alpha   90.00
_cell.angle_beta   90.00
_cell.angle_gamma   90.00
#
_symmetry.space_group_name_H-M   'P 1'
#
loop_
_entity.id
_entity.type
_entity.pdbx_description
1 polymer ?
#
loop_
_entity_poly.entity_id
_entity_poly.type
_entity_poly.pdbx_seq_one_letter_code
_entity_poly.pdbx_strand_id
1 'polypeptide(L)'
;FSGSGMGKAYYVEATILAVVFCVIALRGLEGALAGETSWNWHYAISWPAVAAFNGMSTASLESAIVIVATLKIVVSMAWFIVIASNLTMGVAWHRFLAFFNIYFKRNIDKPSLGALPEMLSHGKPVNFEDPADDDVFGLGTRGDISWKGLLDMTSCTECGRCQSQCPAWHTDKPLSPKLLIMAMRDHAMAKVVDTENLVGEKAPISQDVLWSCTSCGACVNECPVDIEHVDHIVNMRRFQVLVESEFPAELGGTFRNLEKAGNPWGANKQDREGWIAECDFPVRVVSGELPEEVEYLFWVGCAGAYEERAKKTTKAVAELLHMAGVNFAVLGKRETCTGDPARRSGNEFLYQILSAENIETFKETFGDRPKG
;
A
#
# COMPACT_ATOMS: atom_id res chain seq x y z
N PHE A 1 -2.87 -12.07 -15.44
CA PHE A 1 -2.22 -10.89 -16.05
C PHE A 1 -3.22 -9.89 -16.68
N SER A 2 -4.44 -9.81 -16.15
CA SER A 2 -5.44 -8.83 -16.62
C SER A 2 -4.85 -7.41 -16.60
N GLY A 3 -4.99 -6.67 -17.70
CA GLY A 3 -4.50 -5.30 -17.85
C GLY A 3 -3.00 -5.12 -18.10
N SER A 4 -2.17 -6.16 -18.04
CA SER A 4 -0.74 -6.05 -18.36
C SER A 4 -0.50 -6.02 -19.87
N GLY A 5 0.48 -5.23 -20.31
CA GLY A 5 0.94 -5.19 -21.69
C GLY A 5 1.77 -6.43 -22.06
N MET A 6 1.12 -7.51 -22.48
CA MET A 6 1.80 -8.78 -22.83
C MET A 6 2.91 -8.62 -23.84
N GLY A 7 2.78 -7.70 -24.82
CA GLY A 7 3.83 -7.43 -25.80
C GLY A 7 5.13 -6.93 -25.16
N LYS A 8 5.04 -6.11 -24.11
CA LYS A 8 6.21 -5.65 -23.34
C LYS A 8 6.90 -6.80 -22.61
N ALA A 9 6.12 -7.74 -22.04
CA ALA A 9 6.65 -8.91 -21.38
C ALA A 9 7.37 -9.85 -22.37
N TYR A 10 6.75 -10.18 -23.49
CA TYR A 10 7.37 -10.99 -24.54
C TYR A 10 8.64 -10.37 -25.12
N TYR A 11 8.68 -9.04 -25.26
CA TYR A 11 9.90 -8.36 -25.69
C TYR A 11 11.05 -8.57 -24.70
N VAL A 12 10.79 -8.48 -23.38
CA VAL A 12 11.82 -8.75 -22.35
C VAL A 12 12.27 -10.19 -22.39
N GLU A 13 11.34 -11.14 -22.46
CA GLU A 13 11.65 -12.57 -22.55
C GLU A 13 12.47 -12.91 -23.80
N ALA A 14 12.06 -12.42 -24.96
CA ALA A 14 12.77 -12.62 -26.21
C ALA A 14 14.20 -12.04 -26.16
N THR A 15 14.38 -10.87 -25.56
CA THR A 15 15.71 -10.25 -25.40
C THR A 15 16.60 -11.09 -24.47
N ILE A 16 16.05 -11.59 -23.35
CA ILE A 16 16.78 -12.47 -22.43
C ILE A 16 17.22 -13.74 -23.16
N LEU A 17 16.29 -14.39 -23.87
CA LEU A 17 16.61 -15.59 -24.66
C LEU A 17 17.69 -15.34 -25.69
N ALA A 18 17.59 -14.24 -26.45
CA ALA A 18 18.60 -13.86 -27.46
C ALA A 18 19.99 -13.68 -26.82
N VAL A 19 20.08 -12.99 -25.68
CA VAL A 19 21.36 -12.82 -24.97
C VAL A 19 21.89 -14.16 -24.45
N VAL A 20 21.03 -15.02 -23.88
CA VAL A 20 21.42 -16.35 -23.38
C VAL A 20 21.94 -17.22 -24.51
N PHE A 21 21.26 -17.24 -25.66
CA PHE A 21 21.77 -17.95 -26.86
C PHE A 21 23.13 -17.43 -27.31
N CYS A 22 23.33 -16.10 -27.36
CA CYS A 22 24.63 -15.54 -27.69
C CYS A 22 25.71 -15.97 -26.66
N VAL A 23 25.41 -16.03 -25.39
CA VAL A 23 26.37 -16.45 -24.35
C VAL A 23 26.73 -17.92 -24.53
N ILE A 24 25.74 -18.81 -24.73
CA ILE A 24 25.98 -20.25 -24.96
C ILE A 24 26.80 -20.45 -26.23
N ALA A 25 26.44 -19.74 -27.31
CA ALA A 25 27.19 -19.83 -28.58
C ALA A 25 28.65 -19.35 -28.45
N LEU A 26 28.87 -18.21 -27.76
CA LEU A 26 30.23 -17.70 -27.50
C LEU A 26 31.07 -18.71 -26.71
N ARG A 27 30.49 -19.26 -25.63
CA ARG A 27 31.16 -20.28 -24.81
C ARG A 27 31.46 -21.55 -25.64
N GLY A 28 30.55 -21.94 -26.55
CA GLY A 28 30.74 -23.07 -27.45
C GLY A 28 31.88 -22.80 -28.46
N LEU A 29 31.91 -21.63 -29.08
CA LEU A 29 32.96 -21.21 -30.02
C LEU A 29 34.32 -21.10 -29.31
N GLU A 30 34.39 -20.52 -28.10
CA GLU A 30 35.62 -20.45 -27.32
C GLU A 30 36.17 -21.84 -26.98
N GLY A 31 35.28 -22.77 -26.54
CA GLY A 31 35.66 -24.16 -26.25
C GLY A 31 36.18 -24.90 -27.49
N ALA A 32 35.54 -24.71 -28.64
CA ALA A 32 36.00 -25.29 -29.91
C ALA A 32 37.35 -24.69 -30.36
N LEU A 33 37.54 -23.36 -30.20
CA LEU A 33 38.80 -22.67 -30.49
C LEU A 33 39.94 -23.13 -29.55
N ALA A 34 39.63 -23.45 -28.27
CA ALA A 34 40.57 -24.02 -27.32
C ALA A 34 40.93 -25.49 -27.63
N GLY A 35 40.29 -26.14 -28.60
CA GLY A 35 40.55 -27.51 -28.99
C GLY A 35 39.95 -28.56 -28.04
N GLU A 36 38.92 -28.21 -27.29
CA GLU A 36 38.24 -29.11 -26.36
C GLU A 36 37.48 -30.21 -27.12
N THR A 37 37.96 -31.47 -27.01
CA THR A 37 37.39 -32.63 -27.72
C THR A 37 36.69 -33.62 -26.80
N SER A 38 36.86 -33.47 -25.47
CA SER A 38 36.26 -34.30 -24.47
C SER A 38 35.43 -33.47 -23.49
N TRP A 39 34.41 -34.10 -22.84
CA TRP A 39 33.60 -33.47 -21.85
C TRP A 39 34.43 -32.75 -20.78
N ASN A 40 34.09 -31.45 -20.53
CA ASN A 40 34.72 -30.63 -19.51
C ASN A 40 33.64 -29.87 -18.71
N TRP A 41 33.71 -29.90 -17.37
CA TRP A 41 32.79 -29.22 -16.49
C TRP A 41 32.74 -27.70 -16.71
N HIS A 42 33.84 -27.11 -17.18
CA HIS A 42 33.89 -25.69 -17.53
C HIS A 42 32.89 -25.30 -18.62
N TYR A 43 32.55 -26.22 -19.49
CA TYR A 43 31.60 -26.03 -20.58
C TYR A 43 30.32 -26.83 -20.43
N ALA A 44 29.96 -27.29 -19.21
CA ALA A 44 28.87 -28.24 -19.00
C ALA A 44 27.56 -27.89 -19.73
N ILE A 45 27.09 -26.62 -19.61
CA ILE A 45 25.86 -26.16 -20.27
C ILE A 45 26.07 -25.89 -21.76
N SER A 46 27.25 -25.42 -22.17
CA SER A 46 27.58 -25.07 -23.55
C SER A 46 28.22 -26.23 -24.34
N TRP A 47 28.42 -27.40 -23.75
CA TRP A 47 29.03 -28.57 -24.38
C TRP A 47 28.40 -28.97 -25.74
N PRO A 48 27.05 -28.99 -25.88
CA PRO A 48 26.45 -29.24 -27.19
C PRO A 48 26.89 -28.25 -28.25
N ALA A 49 27.10 -26.98 -27.87
CA ALA A 49 27.60 -25.94 -28.78
C ALA A 49 29.10 -26.16 -29.09
N VAL A 50 29.94 -26.52 -28.12
CA VAL A 50 31.36 -26.90 -28.37
C VAL A 50 31.43 -28.05 -29.36
N ALA A 51 30.65 -29.12 -29.16
CA ALA A 51 30.61 -30.27 -30.04
C ALA A 51 30.15 -29.91 -31.49
N ALA A 52 29.16 -29.01 -31.59
CA ALA A 52 28.64 -28.56 -32.90
C ALA A 52 29.64 -27.71 -33.70
N PHE A 53 30.51 -26.94 -33.00
CA PHE A 53 31.49 -26.09 -33.63
C PHE A 53 32.86 -26.76 -33.83
N ASN A 54 33.08 -27.92 -33.22
CA ASN A 54 34.27 -28.72 -33.44
C ASN A 54 34.38 -29.12 -34.94
N GLY A 55 35.52 -28.86 -35.54
CA GLY A 55 35.75 -29.12 -36.95
C GLY A 55 35.70 -27.86 -37.82
N MET A 56 35.31 -26.71 -37.32
CA MET A 56 35.47 -25.42 -38.00
C MET A 56 36.94 -24.99 -38.02
N SER A 57 37.33 -24.27 -39.04
CA SER A 57 38.70 -23.69 -39.10
C SER A 57 38.88 -22.59 -38.05
N THR A 58 40.08 -22.39 -37.53
CA THR A 58 40.40 -21.35 -36.53
C THR A 58 39.95 -19.97 -37.01
N ALA A 59 40.18 -19.59 -38.24
CA ALA A 59 39.76 -18.32 -38.81
C ALA A 59 38.22 -18.16 -38.83
N SER A 60 37.49 -19.27 -39.08
CA SER A 60 36.02 -19.25 -39.04
C SER A 60 35.50 -19.12 -37.62
N LEU A 61 36.15 -19.77 -36.64
CA LEU A 61 35.80 -19.66 -35.21
C LEU A 61 36.01 -18.23 -34.69
N GLU A 62 37.16 -17.64 -35.00
CA GLU A 62 37.47 -16.25 -34.61
C GLU A 62 36.46 -15.26 -35.21
N SER A 63 36.14 -15.41 -36.48
CA SER A 63 35.15 -14.57 -37.18
C SER A 63 33.75 -14.75 -36.54
N ALA A 64 33.36 -15.98 -36.24
CA ALA A 64 32.09 -16.26 -35.62
C ALA A 64 32.00 -15.69 -34.20
N ILE A 65 33.07 -15.75 -33.39
CA ILE A 65 33.15 -15.11 -32.07
C ILE A 65 32.91 -13.60 -32.19
N VAL A 66 33.57 -12.93 -33.08
CA VAL A 66 33.40 -11.48 -33.31
C VAL A 66 31.95 -11.14 -33.71
N ILE A 67 31.37 -11.91 -34.65
CA ILE A 67 29.99 -11.70 -35.09
C ILE A 67 29.00 -11.89 -33.97
N VAL A 68 29.07 -12.99 -33.21
CA VAL A 68 28.14 -13.29 -32.09
C VAL A 68 28.33 -12.30 -30.95
N ALA A 69 29.56 -11.91 -30.63
CA ALA A 69 29.82 -10.90 -29.60
C ALA A 69 29.23 -9.54 -30.00
N THR A 70 29.41 -9.13 -31.26
CA THR A 70 28.83 -7.90 -31.80
C THR A 70 27.31 -7.94 -31.74
N LEU A 71 26.69 -9.05 -32.19
CA LEU A 71 25.24 -9.25 -32.10
C LEU A 71 24.73 -9.13 -30.68
N LYS A 72 25.38 -9.78 -29.70
CA LYS A 72 25.03 -9.68 -28.27
C LYS A 72 25.08 -8.23 -27.79
N ILE A 73 26.11 -7.48 -28.12
CA ILE A 73 26.25 -6.06 -27.78
C ILE A 73 25.12 -5.23 -28.37
N VAL A 74 24.84 -5.41 -29.66
CA VAL A 74 23.77 -4.68 -30.36
C VAL A 74 22.39 -4.96 -29.71
N VAL A 75 22.08 -6.24 -29.45
CA VAL A 75 20.82 -6.62 -28.78
C VAL A 75 20.73 -5.99 -27.39
N SER A 76 21.81 -6.01 -26.62
CA SER A 76 21.84 -5.42 -25.27
C SER A 76 21.68 -3.90 -25.31
N MET A 77 22.35 -3.21 -26.24
CA MET A 77 22.24 -1.75 -26.38
C MET A 77 20.85 -1.35 -26.88
N ALA A 78 20.28 -2.07 -27.84
CA ALA A 78 18.89 -1.86 -28.28
C ALA A 78 17.90 -2.01 -27.12
N TRP A 79 18.08 -3.02 -26.26
CA TRP A 79 17.26 -3.20 -25.07
C TRP A 79 17.33 -1.99 -24.13
N PHE A 80 18.53 -1.46 -23.82
CA PHE A 80 18.68 -0.26 -23.00
C PHE A 80 17.99 0.96 -23.61
N ILE A 81 18.10 1.17 -24.92
CA ILE A 81 17.44 2.28 -25.62
C ILE A 81 15.91 2.14 -25.52
N VAL A 82 15.38 0.93 -25.74
CA VAL A 82 13.93 0.69 -25.65
C VAL A 82 13.42 0.94 -24.25
N ILE A 83 14.10 0.47 -23.20
CA ILE A 83 13.71 0.72 -21.81
C ILE A 83 13.76 2.21 -21.49
N ALA A 84 14.86 2.89 -21.82
CA ALA A 84 15.00 4.32 -21.56
C ALA A 84 13.91 5.16 -22.24
N SER A 85 13.41 4.69 -23.40
CA SER A 85 12.31 5.35 -24.12
C SER A 85 10.92 5.00 -23.60
N ASN A 86 10.78 3.99 -22.72
CA ASN A 86 9.50 3.47 -22.25
C ASN A 86 9.42 3.42 -20.72
N LEU A 87 9.20 4.57 -20.08
CA LEU A 87 9.15 4.70 -18.63
C LEU A 87 7.98 3.92 -17.99
N THR A 88 6.94 3.59 -18.75
CA THR A 88 5.79 2.78 -18.29
C THR A 88 6.03 1.26 -18.41
N MET A 89 7.25 0.83 -18.71
CA MET A 89 7.59 -0.59 -18.86
C MET A 89 7.99 -1.19 -17.51
N GLY A 90 7.03 -1.33 -16.58
CA GLY A 90 7.26 -1.81 -15.20
C GLY A 90 7.94 -3.18 -15.15
N VAL A 91 7.61 -4.09 -16.08
CA VAL A 91 8.24 -5.41 -16.21
C VAL A 91 9.77 -5.34 -16.45
N ALA A 92 10.30 -4.21 -16.90
CA ALA A 92 11.73 -3.97 -17.03
C ALA A 92 12.27 -3.06 -15.91
N TRP A 93 11.58 -1.95 -15.64
CA TRP A 93 12.03 -0.93 -14.68
C TRP A 93 12.12 -1.44 -13.24
N HIS A 94 11.23 -2.33 -12.80
CA HIS A 94 11.28 -2.88 -11.43
C HIS A 94 12.64 -3.48 -11.07
N ARG A 95 13.40 -3.99 -12.04
CA ARG A 95 14.74 -4.58 -11.81
C ARG A 95 15.76 -3.56 -11.32
N PHE A 96 15.56 -2.30 -11.69
CA PHE A 96 16.45 -1.20 -11.28
C PHE A 96 15.92 -0.48 -10.05
N LEU A 97 14.59 -0.40 -9.87
CA LEU A 97 13.93 0.47 -8.90
C LEU A 97 13.46 -0.27 -7.64
N ALA A 98 13.21 -1.58 -7.71
CA ALA A 98 12.71 -2.36 -6.57
C ALA A 98 13.61 -2.27 -5.33
N PHE A 99 14.93 -2.31 -5.51
CA PHE A 99 15.87 -2.15 -4.38
C PHE A 99 15.65 -0.83 -3.65
N PHE A 100 15.55 0.27 -4.38
CA PHE A 100 15.32 1.58 -3.79
C PHE A 100 13.93 1.67 -3.16
N ASN A 101 12.91 1.09 -3.79
CA ASN A 101 11.56 1.11 -3.25
C ASN A 101 11.46 0.37 -1.91
N ILE A 102 12.07 -0.81 -1.83
CA ILE A 102 12.16 -1.61 -0.59
C ILE A 102 12.98 -0.87 0.48
N TYR A 103 14.10 -0.23 0.08
CA TYR A 103 14.95 0.52 1.01
C TYR A 103 14.22 1.73 1.62
N PHE A 104 13.43 2.45 0.83
CA PHE A 104 12.69 3.64 1.26
C PHE A 104 11.26 3.34 1.72
N LYS A 105 10.92 2.08 2.00
CA LYS A 105 9.60 1.76 2.55
C LYS A 105 9.42 2.42 3.92
N ARG A 106 8.18 2.83 4.21
CA ARG A 106 7.83 3.58 5.41
C ARG A 106 8.09 2.84 6.72
N ASN A 107 7.76 1.55 6.79
CA ASN A 107 7.89 0.72 7.98
C ASN A 107 8.94 -0.38 7.77
N ILE A 108 10.20 -0.12 8.14
CA ILE A 108 11.30 -1.08 7.95
C ILE A 108 11.11 -2.31 8.84
N ASP A 109 10.71 -2.12 10.11
CA ASP A 109 10.65 -3.17 11.12
C ASP A 109 9.24 -3.71 11.38
N LYS A 110 8.24 -3.30 10.62
CA LYS A 110 6.84 -3.67 10.87
C LYS A 110 6.19 -4.30 9.65
N PRO A 111 5.24 -5.23 9.88
CA PRO A 111 4.43 -5.76 8.79
C PRO A 111 3.58 -4.66 8.15
N SER A 112 3.33 -4.84 6.96
CA SER A 112 2.69 -4.17 5.86
C SER A 112 1.93 -2.86 6.06
N LEU A 113 1.08 -2.61 7.01
CA LEU A 113 0.29 -1.36 6.96
C LEU A 113 0.78 -0.31 7.96
N GLY A 114 0.90 -0.67 9.22
CA GLY A 114 1.29 0.27 10.28
C GLY A 114 0.36 1.51 10.38
N ALA A 115 0.86 2.56 11.01
CA ALA A 115 0.17 3.84 11.06
C ALA A 115 0.17 4.53 9.69
N LEU A 116 -0.94 5.15 9.30
CA LEU A 116 -0.98 5.98 8.09
C LEU A 116 0.00 7.17 8.25
N PRO A 117 0.67 7.58 7.15
CA PRO A 117 1.60 8.71 7.21
C PRO A 117 0.89 10.01 7.53
N GLU A 118 1.64 10.94 8.10
CA GLU A 118 1.19 12.32 8.22
C GLU A 118 0.86 12.89 6.85
N MET A 119 -0.08 13.83 6.81
CA MET A 119 -0.37 14.56 5.58
C MET A 119 0.67 15.66 5.41
N LEU A 120 1.35 15.63 4.26
CA LEU A 120 2.39 16.59 3.94
C LEU A 120 1.89 17.56 2.84
N SER A 121 2.17 18.84 3.03
CA SER A 121 2.06 19.87 2.01
C SER A 121 3.46 20.46 1.77
N HIS A 122 3.89 20.54 0.50
CA HIS A 122 5.23 21.03 0.13
C HIS A 122 6.39 20.37 0.92
N GLY A 123 6.21 19.08 1.30
CA GLY A 123 7.21 18.31 2.04
C GLY A 123 7.25 18.55 3.55
N LYS A 124 6.31 19.34 4.11
CA LYS A 124 6.16 19.61 5.55
C LYS A 124 4.82 19.08 6.05
N PRO A 125 4.72 18.65 7.32
CA PRO A 125 3.44 18.29 7.93
C PRO A 125 2.47 19.47 7.89
N VAL A 126 1.21 19.22 7.51
CA VAL A 126 0.15 20.21 7.52
C VAL A 126 -0.21 20.56 8.97
N ASN A 127 -0.28 21.86 9.28
CA ASN A 127 -0.81 22.33 10.54
C ASN A 127 -2.33 22.49 10.45
N PHE A 128 -3.10 21.57 11.06
CA PHE A 128 -4.56 21.58 11.00
C PHE A 128 -5.22 22.67 11.88
N GLU A 129 -4.48 23.29 12.81
CA GLU A 129 -4.98 24.40 13.62
C GLU A 129 -4.90 25.73 12.87
N ASP A 130 -3.89 25.89 12.01
CA ASP A 130 -3.67 27.10 11.21
C ASP A 130 -3.08 26.69 9.84
N PRO A 131 -3.93 26.16 8.92
CA PRO A 131 -3.49 25.76 7.59
C PRO A 131 -3.08 26.97 6.75
N ALA A 132 -2.00 26.84 5.98
CA ALA A 132 -1.60 27.87 5.05
C ALA A 132 -2.53 27.91 3.81
N ASP A 133 -2.69 29.09 3.21
CA ASP A 133 -3.58 29.28 2.03
C ASP A 133 -3.15 28.45 0.81
N ASP A 134 -1.88 28.07 0.73
CA ASP A 134 -1.29 27.25 -0.35
C ASP A 134 -1.11 25.77 0.02
N ASP A 135 -1.64 25.33 1.16
CA ASP A 135 -1.55 23.93 1.57
C ASP A 135 -2.34 23.00 0.64
N VAL A 136 -1.69 21.91 0.26
CA VAL A 136 -2.28 20.83 -0.55
C VAL A 136 -2.75 19.71 0.37
N PHE A 137 -4.06 19.42 0.35
CA PHE A 137 -4.65 18.39 1.20
C PHE A 137 -4.80 17.05 0.47
N GLY A 138 -3.76 16.25 0.52
CA GLY A 138 -3.77 14.91 -0.06
C GLY A 138 -3.23 14.84 -1.49
N LEU A 139 -3.77 13.94 -2.30
CA LEU A 139 -3.30 13.62 -3.65
C LEU A 139 -4.43 13.82 -4.65
N GLY A 140 -4.49 14.99 -5.26
CA GLY A 140 -5.55 15.37 -6.21
C GLY A 140 -5.13 15.28 -7.66
N THR A 141 -3.95 15.80 -7.96
CA THR A 141 -3.43 15.90 -9.32
C THR A 141 -2.14 15.10 -9.48
N ARG A 142 -1.70 14.90 -10.72
CA ARG A 142 -0.40 14.26 -10.96
C ARG A 142 0.78 15.08 -10.42
N GLY A 143 0.61 16.39 -10.25
CA GLY A 143 1.61 17.29 -9.66
C GLY A 143 1.85 17.03 -8.18
N ASP A 144 0.86 16.48 -7.47
CA ASP A 144 0.94 16.19 -6.04
C ASP A 144 1.59 14.84 -5.73
N ILE A 145 1.93 14.05 -6.76
CA ILE A 145 2.58 12.76 -6.58
C ILE A 145 3.99 12.95 -6.03
N SER A 146 4.23 12.45 -4.84
CA SER A 146 5.55 12.51 -4.22
C SER A 146 6.60 11.69 -5.00
N TRP A 147 7.90 11.98 -4.79
CA TRP A 147 8.98 11.18 -5.37
C TRP A 147 8.89 9.69 -4.98
N LYS A 148 8.46 9.40 -3.73
CA LYS A 148 8.23 8.01 -3.26
C LYS A 148 7.03 7.39 -3.99
N GLY A 149 5.98 8.16 -4.23
CA GLY A 149 4.85 7.71 -5.04
C GLY A 149 5.24 7.37 -6.47
N LEU A 150 6.06 8.19 -7.11
CA LEU A 150 6.62 7.87 -8.44
C LEU A 150 7.49 6.61 -8.41
N LEU A 151 8.29 6.44 -7.36
CA LEU A 151 9.11 5.25 -7.17
C LEU A 151 8.25 3.99 -7.00
N ASP A 152 7.17 4.05 -6.19
CA ASP A 152 6.18 2.98 -6.04
C ASP A 152 5.61 2.54 -7.39
N MET A 153 5.09 3.49 -8.15
CA MET A 153 4.43 3.23 -9.43
C MET A 153 5.38 2.62 -10.47
N THR A 154 6.62 3.12 -10.54
CA THR A 154 7.62 2.67 -11.51
C THR A 154 8.28 1.35 -11.09
N SER A 155 8.25 1.01 -9.81
CA SER A 155 8.74 -0.27 -9.28
C SER A 155 7.72 -1.41 -9.46
N CYS A 156 6.47 -1.12 -9.86
CA CYS A 156 5.44 -2.14 -10.03
C CYS A 156 5.85 -3.20 -11.06
N THR A 157 5.93 -4.46 -10.63
CA THR A 157 6.28 -5.61 -11.47
C THR A 157 5.11 -6.13 -12.31
N GLU A 158 3.90 -5.58 -12.11
CA GLU A 158 2.64 -6.01 -12.74
C GLU A 158 2.28 -7.49 -12.46
N CYS A 159 2.82 -8.09 -11.39
CA CYS A 159 2.66 -9.51 -11.09
C CYS A 159 1.24 -9.92 -10.66
N GLY A 160 0.41 -8.98 -10.19
CA GLY A 160 -1.00 -9.21 -9.83
C GLY A 160 -1.23 -9.83 -8.45
N ARG A 161 -0.22 -10.04 -7.60
CA ARG A 161 -0.39 -10.58 -6.24
C ARG A 161 -1.33 -9.71 -5.38
N CYS A 162 -1.17 -8.38 -5.45
CA CYS A 162 -2.04 -7.44 -4.75
C CYS A 162 -3.51 -7.54 -5.18
N GLN A 163 -3.77 -7.82 -6.46
CA GLN A 163 -5.13 -8.04 -6.98
C GLN A 163 -5.70 -9.37 -6.49
N SER A 164 -4.90 -10.45 -6.49
CA SER A 164 -5.35 -11.79 -6.09
C SER A 164 -5.68 -11.90 -4.60
N GLN A 165 -5.27 -10.96 -3.77
CA GLN A 165 -5.58 -10.92 -2.33
C GLN A 165 -6.55 -9.79 -1.96
N CYS A 166 -6.99 -9.00 -2.92
CA CYS A 166 -7.89 -7.88 -2.68
C CYS A 166 -9.33 -8.34 -2.45
N PRO A 167 -9.94 -8.09 -1.25
CA PRO A 167 -11.33 -8.47 -1.00
C PRO A 167 -12.33 -7.74 -1.91
N ALA A 168 -12.05 -6.50 -2.31
CA ALA A 168 -12.89 -5.78 -3.26
C ALA A 168 -12.91 -6.48 -4.62
N TRP A 169 -11.76 -6.91 -5.12
CA TRP A 169 -11.67 -7.67 -6.37
C TRP A 169 -12.46 -8.99 -6.31
N HIS A 170 -12.39 -9.71 -5.20
CA HIS A 170 -13.10 -10.98 -5.02
C HIS A 170 -14.62 -10.85 -4.78
N THR A 171 -15.10 -9.65 -4.58
CA THR A 171 -16.52 -9.33 -4.43
C THR A 171 -17.08 -8.57 -5.63
N ASP A 172 -16.43 -8.70 -6.79
CA ASP A 172 -16.81 -8.09 -8.08
C ASP A 172 -16.93 -6.56 -8.05
N LYS A 173 -16.19 -5.91 -7.12
CA LYS A 173 -16.04 -4.46 -7.12
C LYS A 173 -14.98 -4.01 -8.11
N PRO A 174 -15.05 -2.78 -8.64
CA PRO A 174 -14.17 -2.33 -9.72
C PRO A 174 -12.71 -2.13 -9.32
N LEU A 175 -12.36 -2.22 -8.03
CA LEU A 175 -11.00 -1.99 -7.55
C LEU A 175 -10.08 -3.19 -7.81
N SER A 176 -9.04 -2.97 -8.61
CA SER A 176 -7.83 -3.77 -8.66
C SER A 176 -6.64 -2.93 -8.19
N PRO A 177 -5.98 -3.25 -7.07
CA PRO A 177 -4.81 -2.48 -6.62
C PRO A 177 -3.69 -2.43 -7.65
N LYS A 178 -3.51 -3.49 -8.44
CA LYS A 178 -2.57 -3.52 -9.57
C LYS A 178 -2.93 -2.48 -10.63
N LEU A 179 -4.18 -2.49 -11.10
CA LEU A 179 -4.63 -1.57 -12.16
C LEU A 179 -4.63 -0.13 -11.69
N LEU A 180 -4.92 0.12 -10.40
CA LEU A 180 -4.82 1.44 -9.80
C LEU A 180 -3.40 2.00 -9.89
N ILE A 181 -2.39 1.26 -9.44
CA ILE A 181 -0.98 1.70 -9.52
C ILE A 181 -0.53 1.88 -10.98
N MET A 182 -0.95 0.99 -11.87
CA MET A 182 -0.62 1.11 -13.31
C MET A 182 -1.29 2.34 -13.93
N ALA A 183 -2.56 2.62 -13.62
CA ALA A 183 -3.26 3.79 -14.12
C ALA A 183 -2.61 5.11 -13.63
N MET A 184 -2.25 5.17 -12.36
CA MET A 184 -1.51 6.30 -11.79
C MET A 184 -0.15 6.48 -12.48
N ARG A 185 0.61 5.40 -12.70
CA ARG A 185 1.90 5.43 -13.40
C ARG A 185 1.74 5.96 -14.82
N ASP A 186 0.82 5.38 -15.56
CA ASP A 186 0.64 5.71 -16.97
C ASP A 186 0.17 7.16 -17.14
N HIS A 187 -0.67 7.66 -16.23
CA HIS A 187 -1.08 9.05 -16.17
C HIS A 187 0.08 9.99 -15.80
N ALA A 188 0.85 9.66 -14.76
CA ALA A 188 2.00 10.46 -14.31
C ALA A 188 3.07 10.60 -15.41
N MET A 189 3.28 9.55 -16.22
CA MET A 189 4.29 9.50 -17.27
C MET A 189 3.77 9.93 -18.65
N ALA A 190 2.47 10.25 -18.79
CA ALA A 190 1.89 10.68 -20.05
C ALA A 190 2.43 12.05 -20.46
N LYS A 191 2.75 12.21 -21.78
CA LYS A 191 3.18 13.50 -22.35
C LYS A 191 2.03 14.49 -22.48
N VAL A 192 0.84 13.96 -22.73
CA VAL A 192 -0.40 14.73 -22.85
C VAL A 192 -1.46 13.98 -22.06
N VAL A 193 -2.22 14.71 -21.24
CA VAL A 193 -3.32 14.20 -20.43
C VAL A 193 -4.58 15.02 -20.68
N ASP A 194 -5.74 14.37 -20.61
CA ASP A 194 -7.03 15.06 -20.74
C ASP A 194 -7.39 15.85 -19.48
N THR A 195 -6.85 15.45 -18.35
CA THR A 195 -7.01 16.11 -17.04
C THR A 195 -5.77 15.91 -16.18
N GLU A 196 -5.46 16.88 -15.32
CA GLU A 196 -4.43 16.71 -14.29
C GLU A 196 -4.95 15.91 -13.07
N ASN A 197 -6.28 15.84 -12.87
CA ASN A 197 -6.89 15.15 -11.76
C ASN A 197 -6.68 13.62 -11.87
N LEU A 198 -6.42 12.98 -10.72
CA LEU A 198 -6.23 11.54 -10.61
C LEU A 198 -7.56 10.79 -10.45
N VAL A 199 -8.57 11.44 -9.86
CA VAL A 199 -9.89 10.85 -9.59
C VAL A 199 -10.97 11.67 -10.24
N GLY A 200 -11.94 11.03 -10.88
CA GLY A 200 -13.07 11.70 -11.52
C GLY A 200 -13.59 10.97 -12.75
N GLU A 201 -14.58 11.55 -13.43
CA GLU A 201 -15.26 10.92 -14.57
C GLU A 201 -14.34 10.71 -15.78
N LYS A 202 -13.44 11.66 -16.07
CA LYS A 202 -12.44 11.59 -17.14
C LYS A 202 -11.02 11.24 -16.65
N ALA A 203 -10.88 11.05 -15.34
CA ALA A 203 -9.62 10.75 -14.72
C ALA A 203 -9.26 9.25 -14.83
N PRO A 204 -7.98 8.87 -14.61
CA PRO A 204 -7.55 7.49 -14.69
C PRO A 204 -8.20 6.57 -13.63
N ILE A 205 -8.72 7.16 -12.54
CA ILE A 205 -9.35 6.45 -11.44
C ILE A 205 -10.77 6.99 -11.25
N SER A 206 -11.78 6.10 -11.31
CA SER A 206 -13.15 6.48 -11.02
C SER A 206 -13.41 6.54 -9.51
N GLN A 207 -14.44 7.29 -9.11
CA GLN A 207 -14.92 7.34 -7.71
C GLN A 207 -15.23 5.93 -7.18
N ASP A 208 -15.89 5.08 -7.98
CA ASP A 208 -16.23 3.71 -7.58
C ASP A 208 -14.97 2.86 -7.26
N VAL A 209 -13.90 3.02 -8.03
CA VAL A 209 -12.62 2.35 -7.77
C VAL A 209 -12.04 2.82 -6.43
N LEU A 210 -11.99 4.14 -6.21
CA LEU A 210 -11.42 4.73 -4.99
C LEU A 210 -12.18 4.29 -3.74
N TRP A 211 -13.53 4.33 -3.78
CA TRP A 211 -14.36 4.03 -2.62
C TRP A 211 -14.60 2.53 -2.39
N SER A 212 -14.22 1.67 -3.31
CA SER A 212 -14.27 0.21 -3.12
C SER A 212 -13.21 -0.31 -2.14
N CYS A 213 -12.18 0.46 -1.81
CA CYS A 213 -11.11 0.02 -0.91
C CYS A 213 -11.55 -0.01 0.55
N THR A 214 -11.33 -1.15 1.24
CA THR A 214 -11.59 -1.32 2.68
C THR A 214 -10.38 -0.98 3.56
N SER A 215 -9.28 -0.50 2.99
CA SER A 215 -8.02 -0.19 3.70
C SER A 215 -7.46 -1.35 4.53
N CYS A 216 -7.67 -2.60 4.10
CA CYS A 216 -7.25 -3.80 4.85
C CYS A 216 -5.74 -4.09 4.81
N GLY A 217 -4.98 -3.48 3.90
CA GLY A 217 -3.53 -3.68 3.78
C GLY A 217 -3.07 -4.95 3.08
N ALA A 218 -3.96 -5.85 2.65
CA ALA A 218 -3.58 -7.10 2.00
C ALA A 218 -2.71 -6.89 0.75
N CYS A 219 -3.01 -5.86 -0.06
CA CYS A 219 -2.22 -5.50 -1.24
C CYS A 219 -0.80 -5.03 -0.89
N VAL A 220 -0.62 -4.33 0.22
CA VAL A 220 0.70 -3.88 0.71
C VAL A 220 1.50 -5.08 1.20
N ASN A 221 0.86 -5.98 1.96
CA ASN A 221 1.49 -7.20 2.48
C ASN A 221 2.02 -8.12 1.37
N GLU A 222 1.25 -8.28 0.30
CA GLU A 222 1.57 -9.20 -0.79
C GLU A 222 2.51 -8.61 -1.85
N CYS A 223 2.83 -7.32 -1.75
CA CYS A 223 3.66 -6.67 -2.76
C CYS A 223 5.13 -7.06 -2.62
N PRO A 224 5.75 -7.72 -3.63
CA PRO A 224 7.14 -8.16 -3.55
C PRO A 224 8.16 -7.02 -3.63
N VAL A 225 7.69 -5.81 -3.92
CA VAL A 225 8.52 -4.60 -4.02
C VAL A 225 8.03 -3.50 -3.07
N ASP A 226 7.24 -3.85 -2.06
CA ASP A 226 6.79 -2.97 -0.96
C ASP A 226 6.10 -1.67 -1.42
N ILE A 227 5.18 -1.74 -2.40
CA ILE A 227 4.36 -0.59 -2.81
C ILE A 227 3.30 -0.31 -1.74
N GLU A 228 3.16 0.95 -1.37
CA GLU A 228 2.26 1.42 -0.31
C GLU A 228 0.89 1.84 -0.88
N HIS A 229 0.14 0.88 -1.45
CA HIS A 229 -1.14 1.10 -2.15
C HIS A 229 -2.17 1.85 -1.31
N VAL A 230 -2.29 1.52 -0.01
CA VAL A 230 -3.30 2.11 0.89
C VAL A 230 -2.99 3.58 1.15
N ASP A 231 -1.72 3.95 1.21
CA ASP A 231 -1.32 5.35 1.41
C ASP A 231 -1.75 6.22 0.23
N HIS A 232 -1.57 5.74 -1.01
CA HIS A 232 -2.06 6.43 -2.20
C HIS A 232 -3.58 6.59 -2.18
N ILE A 233 -4.32 5.51 -1.84
CA ILE A 233 -5.79 5.53 -1.78
C ILE A 233 -6.29 6.52 -0.71
N VAL A 234 -5.71 6.50 0.49
CA VAL A 234 -6.12 7.41 1.55
C VAL A 234 -5.78 8.86 1.22
N ASN A 235 -4.62 9.13 0.59
CA ASN A 235 -4.27 10.47 0.16
C ASN A 235 -5.20 11.00 -0.96
N MET A 236 -5.63 10.16 -1.89
CA MET A 236 -6.65 10.54 -2.86
C MET A 236 -8.01 10.83 -2.19
N ARG A 237 -8.42 10.03 -1.20
CA ARG A 237 -9.64 10.28 -0.42
C ARG A 237 -9.55 11.59 0.37
N ARG A 238 -8.39 11.92 0.93
CA ARG A 238 -8.15 13.21 1.60
C ARG A 238 -8.46 14.37 0.66
N PHE A 239 -7.95 14.33 -0.55
CA PHE A 239 -8.23 15.36 -1.55
C PHE A 239 -9.72 15.42 -1.92
N GLN A 240 -10.34 14.26 -2.19
CA GLN A 240 -11.76 14.20 -2.54
C GLN A 240 -12.67 14.75 -1.43
N VAL A 241 -12.35 14.51 -0.16
CA VAL A 241 -13.15 14.93 0.99
C VAL A 241 -12.87 16.37 1.39
N LEU A 242 -11.59 16.77 1.44
CA LEU A 242 -11.19 18.06 2.00
C LEU A 242 -11.19 19.19 0.97
N VAL A 243 -11.00 18.88 -0.31
CA VAL A 243 -10.90 19.87 -1.38
C VAL A 243 -12.13 19.82 -2.28
N GLU A 244 -12.42 18.67 -2.89
CA GLU A 244 -13.51 18.54 -3.87
C GLU A 244 -14.89 18.38 -3.22
N SER A 245 -14.96 17.97 -1.95
CA SER A 245 -16.20 17.58 -1.27
C SER A 245 -16.99 16.49 -2.02
N GLU A 246 -16.29 15.63 -2.78
CA GLU A 246 -16.84 14.55 -3.57
C GLU A 246 -16.62 13.19 -2.88
N PHE A 247 -17.65 12.68 -2.24
CA PHE A 247 -17.64 11.37 -1.56
C PHE A 247 -19.04 10.76 -1.52
N PRO A 248 -19.19 9.44 -1.27
CA PRO A 248 -20.50 8.79 -1.15
C PRO A 248 -21.40 9.50 -0.14
N ALA A 249 -22.67 9.70 -0.48
CA ALA A 249 -23.62 10.47 0.33
C ALA A 249 -23.79 9.92 1.76
N GLU A 250 -23.66 8.60 1.94
CA GLU A 250 -23.72 7.92 3.24
C GLU A 250 -22.59 8.36 4.18
N LEU A 251 -21.42 8.68 3.64
CA LEU A 251 -20.30 9.21 4.45
C LEU A 251 -20.61 10.59 5.03
N GLY A 252 -21.36 11.42 4.31
CA GLY A 252 -21.79 12.73 4.82
C GLY A 252 -22.63 12.62 6.09
N GLY A 253 -23.49 11.59 6.17
CA GLY A 253 -24.23 11.24 7.39
C GLY A 253 -23.30 10.80 8.52
N THR A 254 -22.35 9.94 8.22
CA THR A 254 -21.36 9.44 9.18
C THR A 254 -20.48 10.56 9.73
N PHE A 255 -19.98 11.46 8.89
CA PHE A 255 -19.16 12.60 9.32
C PHE A 255 -19.93 13.53 10.25
N ARG A 256 -21.18 13.88 9.91
CA ARG A 256 -22.07 14.69 10.79
C ARG A 256 -22.32 14.04 12.14
N ASN A 257 -22.51 12.72 12.16
CA ASN A 257 -22.73 11.97 13.39
C ASN A 257 -21.47 11.94 14.27
N LEU A 258 -20.30 11.72 13.66
CA LEU A 258 -19.01 11.76 14.35
C LEU A 258 -18.73 13.14 14.95
N GLU A 259 -18.99 14.21 14.20
CA GLU A 259 -18.79 15.58 14.64
C GLU A 259 -19.72 15.96 15.81
N LYS A 260 -21.04 15.63 15.69
CA LYS A 260 -22.05 16.06 16.66
C LYS A 260 -22.17 15.16 17.89
N ALA A 261 -22.03 13.86 17.72
CA ALA A 261 -22.31 12.87 18.75
C ALA A 261 -21.06 12.03 19.17
N GLY A 262 -19.91 12.22 18.52
CA GLY A 262 -18.70 11.45 18.78
C GLY A 262 -18.83 9.97 18.46
N ASN A 263 -19.81 9.57 17.61
CA ASN A 263 -19.98 8.20 17.16
C ASN A 263 -20.67 8.13 15.79
N PRO A 264 -20.42 7.06 14.97
CA PRO A 264 -20.93 6.98 13.59
C PRO A 264 -22.46 6.90 13.47
N TRP A 265 -23.16 6.45 14.49
CA TRP A 265 -24.61 6.28 14.49
C TRP A 265 -25.40 7.53 14.90
N GLY A 266 -24.73 8.56 15.44
CA GLY A 266 -25.40 9.71 16.03
C GLY A 266 -26.17 9.37 17.30
N ALA A 267 -25.82 8.26 17.97
CA ALA A 267 -26.47 7.81 19.19
C ALA A 267 -26.15 8.75 20.35
N ASN A 268 -27.07 8.83 21.32
CA ASN A 268 -26.87 9.67 22.50
C ASN A 268 -25.68 9.15 23.33
N LYS A 269 -24.83 10.06 23.78
CA LYS A 269 -23.67 9.76 24.63
C LYS A 269 -24.09 9.09 25.97
N GLN A 270 -25.31 9.35 26.48
CA GLN A 270 -25.84 8.74 27.68
C GLN A 270 -26.09 7.23 27.53
N ASP A 271 -26.43 6.78 26.34
CA ASP A 271 -26.74 5.36 26.06
C ASP A 271 -25.48 4.48 25.95
N ARG A 272 -24.28 5.10 25.98
CA ARG A 272 -22.99 4.39 25.88
C ARG A 272 -22.76 3.40 27.04
N GLU A 273 -23.35 3.63 28.18
CA GLU A 273 -23.27 2.78 29.37
C GLU A 273 -24.42 1.77 29.47
N GLY A 274 -25.37 1.79 28.51
CA GLY A 274 -26.57 0.93 28.58
C GLY A 274 -26.26 -0.58 28.70
N TRP A 275 -25.18 -1.06 28.09
CA TRP A 275 -24.77 -2.45 28.19
C TRP A 275 -24.33 -2.88 29.59
N ILE A 276 -23.88 -1.93 30.43
CA ILE A 276 -23.46 -2.19 31.84
C ILE A 276 -24.65 -2.65 32.68
N ALA A 277 -25.82 -2.04 32.48
CA ALA A 277 -27.04 -2.41 33.21
C ALA A 277 -27.54 -3.83 32.85
N GLU A 278 -27.05 -4.40 31.78
CA GLU A 278 -27.37 -5.77 31.34
C GLU A 278 -26.41 -6.83 31.89
N CYS A 279 -25.37 -6.43 32.64
CA CYS A 279 -24.42 -7.35 33.28
C CYS A 279 -24.91 -7.76 34.68
N ASP A 280 -24.71 -9.04 35.06
CA ASP A 280 -25.07 -9.58 36.39
C ASP A 280 -24.01 -9.29 37.46
N PHE A 281 -22.99 -8.51 37.13
CA PHE A 281 -21.89 -8.12 38.01
C PHE A 281 -21.59 -6.62 37.88
N PRO A 282 -20.97 -5.98 38.88
CA PRO A 282 -20.66 -4.56 38.82
C PRO A 282 -19.51 -4.27 37.85
N VAL A 283 -19.71 -3.33 36.91
CA VAL A 283 -18.67 -2.79 36.03
C VAL A 283 -18.31 -1.38 36.52
N ARG A 284 -17.05 -1.17 36.86
CA ARG A 284 -16.56 0.13 37.34
C ARG A 284 -16.42 1.12 36.16
N VAL A 285 -17.09 2.28 36.31
CA VAL A 285 -16.96 3.40 35.37
C VAL A 285 -16.06 4.47 36.02
N VAL A 286 -15.02 4.91 35.30
CA VAL A 286 -14.07 5.93 35.77
C VAL A 286 -14.51 7.32 35.34
N SER A 287 -14.70 8.21 36.29
CA SER A 287 -15.11 9.61 36.05
C SER A 287 -13.97 10.64 36.15
N GLY A 288 -12.80 10.23 36.60
CA GLY A 288 -11.62 11.06 36.79
C GLY A 288 -10.35 10.23 36.59
N GLU A 289 -9.40 10.38 37.50
CA GLU A 289 -8.16 9.58 37.49
C GLU A 289 -8.44 8.11 37.80
N LEU A 290 -7.71 7.21 37.19
CA LEU A 290 -7.85 5.77 37.34
C LEU A 290 -7.41 5.35 38.73
N PRO A 291 -8.25 4.65 39.54
CA PRO A 291 -7.86 4.17 40.88
C PRO A 291 -6.63 3.23 40.80
N GLU A 292 -5.77 3.27 41.84
CA GLU A 292 -4.50 2.49 41.84
C GLU A 292 -4.72 0.99 41.74
N GLU A 293 -5.81 0.47 42.28
CA GLU A 293 -6.16 -0.94 42.25
C GLU A 293 -6.65 -1.43 40.89
N VAL A 294 -6.94 -0.53 39.91
CA VAL A 294 -7.38 -0.94 38.58
C VAL A 294 -6.16 -1.34 37.73
N GLU A 295 -6.17 -2.57 37.26
CA GLU A 295 -5.10 -3.16 36.44
C GLU A 295 -5.25 -2.84 34.97
N TYR A 296 -6.50 -2.82 34.46
CA TYR A 296 -6.79 -2.62 33.06
C TYR A 296 -7.92 -1.61 32.83
N LEU A 297 -7.70 -0.70 31.89
CA LEU A 297 -8.75 0.12 31.33
C LEU A 297 -9.29 -0.56 30.05
N PHE A 298 -10.54 -1.05 30.14
CA PHE A 298 -11.21 -1.68 29.01
C PHE A 298 -11.84 -0.61 28.11
N TRP A 299 -11.24 -0.40 26.93
CA TRP A 299 -11.78 0.46 25.91
C TRP A 299 -12.86 -0.27 25.13
N VAL A 300 -14.11 0.13 25.30
CA VAL A 300 -15.29 -0.52 24.71
C VAL A 300 -15.45 -0.16 23.21
N GLY A 301 -15.18 1.10 22.87
CA GLY A 301 -15.39 1.61 21.53
C GLY A 301 -16.86 1.84 21.18
N CYS A 302 -17.09 2.56 20.07
CA CYS A 302 -18.45 2.94 19.68
C CYS A 302 -19.31 1.73 19.29
N ALA A 303 -18.77 0.77 18.53
CA ALA A 303 -19.52 -0.42 18.12
C ALA A 303 -19.92 -1.26 19.34
N GLY A 304 -18.99 -1.50 20.26
CA GLY A 304 -19.24 -2.26 21.49
C GLY A 304 -20.25 -1.62 22.42
N ALA A 305 -20.43 -0.29 22.35
CA ALA A 305 -21.37 0.44 23.17
C ALA A 305 -22.79 0.52 22.56
N TYR A 306 -22.90 0.64 21.22
CA TYR A 306 -24.17 0.99 20.57
C TYR A 306 -24.73 -0.08 19.64
N GLU A 307 -23.88 -0.91 19.01
CA GLU A 307 -24.33 -1.91 18.04
C GLU A 307 -24.69 -3.21 18.74
N GLU A 308 -25.91 -3.72 18.53
CA GLU A 308 -26.49 -4.85 19.27
C GLU A 308 -25.66 -6.14 19.20
N ARG A 309 -25.05 -6.42 18.07
CA ARG A 309 -24.19 -7.61 17.91
C ARG A 309 -22.86 -7.44 18.65
N ALA A 310 -22.25 -6.26 18.52
CA ALA A 310 -20.98 -5.96 19.18
C ALA A 310 -21.13 -5.81 20.69
N LYS A 311 -22.27 -5.30 21.20
CA LYS A 311 -22.59 -5.30 22.63
C LYS A 311 -22.52 -6.68 23.28
N LYS A 312 -22.95 -7.73 22.58
CA LYS A 312 -22.84 -9.11 23.09
C LYS A 312 -21.38 -9.51 23.31
N THR A 313 -20.49 -9.11 22.39
CA THR A 313 -19.06 -9.34 22.54
C THR A 313 -18.48 -8.54 23.71
N THR A 314 -18.86 -7.27 23.84
CA THR A 314 -18.45 -6.42 24.97
C THR A 314 -18.83 -7.03 26.32
N LYS A 315 -20.08 -7.48 26.46
CA LYS A 315 -20.56 -8.15 27.70
C LYS A 315 -19.78 -9.45 27.98
N ALA A 316 -19.57 -10.28 26.97
CA ALA A 316 -18.80 -11.52 27.13
C ALA A 316 -17.34 -11.25 27.54
N VAL A 317 -16.69 -10.22 26.99
CA VAL A 317 -15.33 -9.83 27.41
C VAL A 317 -15.32 -9.35 28.84
N ALA A 318 -16.26 -8.48 29.22
CA ALA A 318 -16.39 -7.99 30.62
C ALA A 318 -16.65 -9.13 31.61
N GLU A 319 -17.51 -10.08 31.26
CA GLU A 319 -17.79 -11.29 32.06
C GLU A 319 -16.54 -12.15 32.26
N LEU A 320 -15.79 -12.40 31.17
CA LEU A 320 -14.52 -13.15 31.24
C LEU A 320 -13.48 -12.45 32.13
N LEU A 321 -13.35 -11.12 32.05
CA LEU A 321 -12.47 -10.35 32.93
C LEU A 321 -12.89 -10.47 34.37
N HIS A 322 -14.21 -10.37 34.65
CA HIS A 322 -14.76 -10.54 35.99
C HIS A 322 -14.52 -11.95 36.56
N MET A 323 -14.79 -12.98 35.77
CA MET A 323 -14.55 -14.39 36.17
C MET A 323 -13.06 -14.68 36.42
N ALA A 324 -12.16 -14.05 35.67
CA ALA A 324 -10.72 -14.15 35.85
C ALA A 324 -10.20 -13.38 37.09
N GLY A 325 -11.05 -12.63 37.78
CA GLY A 325 -10.67 -11.81 38.93
C GLY A 325 -9.83 -10.59 38.56
N VAL A 326 -9.85 -10.17 37.28
CA VAL A 326 -9.13 -8.99 36.80
C VAL A 326 -9.85 -7.72 37.28
N ASN A 327 -9.11 -6.81 37.92
CA ASN A 327 -9.64 -5.52 38.32
C ASN A 327 -9.59 -4.52 37.12
N PHE A 328 -10.70 -4.42 36.44
CA PHE A 328 -10.82 -3.55 35.27
C PHE A 328 -11.84 -2.44 35.45
N ALA A 329 -11.72 -1.40 34.64
CA ALA A 329 -12.67 -0.30 34.58
C ALA A 329 -12.92 0.14 33.15
N VAL A 330 -13.99 0.88 32.90
CA VAL A 330 -14.34 1.46 31.61
C VAL A 330 -14.47 2.99 31.71
N LEU A 331 -14.29 3.72 30.62
CA LEU A 331 -14.47 5.18 30.59
C LEU A 331 -15.94 5.59 30.46
N GLY A 332 -16.81 4.69 30.00
CA GLY A 332 -18.22 4.98 29.80
C GLY A 332 -18.44 6.19 28.88
N LYS A 333 -19.16 7.20 29.36
CA LYS A 333 -19.47 8.42 28.58
C LYS A 333 -18.27 9.29 28.23
N ARG A 334 -17.11 9.05 28.84
CA ARG A 334 -15.87 9.78 28.50
C ARG A 334 -15.22 9.29 27.22
N GLU A 335 -15.55 8.08 26.75
CA GLU A 335 -15.10 7.62 25.44
C GLU A 335 -15.77 8.41 24.31
N THR A 336 -14.99 8.75 23.28
CA THR A 336 -15.50 9.19 21.99
C THR A 336 -15.00 8.24 20.88
N CYS A 337 -15.43 8.44 19.64
CA CYS A 337 -14.91 7.64 18.54
C CYS A 337 -13.39 7.84 18.39
N THR A 338 -12.67 6.77 18.06
CA THR A 338 -11.22 6.85 17.78
C THR A 338 -10.87 7.75 16.59
N GLY A 339 -11.86 8.10 15.75
CA GLY A 339 -11.65 8.83 14.51
C GLY A 339 -11.19 7.95 13.33
N ASP A 340 -10.93 6.64 13.53
CA ASP A 340 -10.50 5.73 12.47
C ASP A 340 -11.41 5.76 11.22
N PRO A 341 -12.76 5.74 11.33
CA PRO A 341 -13.64 5.87 10.16
C PRO A 341 -13.43 7.18 9.40
N ALA A 342 -13.22 8.30 10.08
CA ALA A 342 -12.95 9.59 9.48
C ALA A 342 -11.62 9.57 8.73
N ARG A 343 -10.55 9.08 9.37
CA ARG A 343 -9.20 9.02 8.78
C ARG A 343 -9.12 8.14 7.54
N ARG A 344 -9.68 6.93 7.60
CA ARG A 344 -9.72 6.00 6.45
C ARG A 344 -10.55 6.53 5.29
N SER A 345 -11.54 7.35 5.58
CA SER A 345 -12.37 8.01 4.57
C SER A 345 -11.79 9.35 4.09
N GLY A 346 -10.62 9.77 4.57
CA GLY A 346 -9.94 10.98 4.13
C GLY A 346 -10.32 12.27 4.89
N ASN A 347 -11.21 12.22 5.89
CA ASN A 347 -11.54 13.38 6.71
C ASN A 347 -10.53 13.54 7.85
N GLU A 348 -9.34 14.04 7.52
CA GLU A 348 -8.24 14.17 8.46
C GLU A 348 -8.52 15.23 9.54
N PHE A 349 -9.21 16.33 9.23
CA PHE A 349 -9.61 17.34 10.24
C PHE A 349 -10.46 16.74 11.33
N LEU A 350 -11.50 16.00 10.98
CA LEU A 350 -12.38 15.35 11.94
C LEU A 350 -11.65 14.29 12.76
N TYR A 351 -10.73 13.56 12.13
CA TYR A 351 -9.86 12.61 12.84
C TYR A 351 -8.99 13.31 13.88
N GLN A 352 -8.36 14.43 13.54
CA GLN A 352 -7.50 15.17 14.49
C GLN A 352 -8.29 15.64 15.72
N ILE A 353 -9.50 16.17 15.52
CA ILE A 353 -10.38 16.60 16.61
C ILE A 353 -10.69 15.43 17.54
N LEU A 354 -11.19 14.32 17.01
CA LEU A 354 -11.57 13.13 17.79
C LEU A 354 -10.37 12.48 18.50
N SER A 355 -9.23 12.47 17.83
CA SER A 355 -7.99 11.93 18.38
C SER A 355 -7.47 12.78 19.53
N ALA A 356 -7.50 14.11 19.42
CA ALA A 356 -7.09 15.05 20.45
C ALA A 356 -7.98 14.90 21.72
N GLU A 357 -9.31 14.80 21.55
CA GLU A 357 -10.25 14.56 22.64
C GLU A 357 -9.92 13.26 23.40
N ASN A 358 -9.64 12.17 22.68
CA ASN A 358 -9.27 10.90 23.30
C ASN A 358 -7.92 10.97 24.02
N ILE A 359 -6.92 11.64 23.45
CA ILE A 359 -5.60 11.82 24.06
C ILE A 359 -5.73 12.59 25.37
N GLU A 360 -6.54 13.65 25.40
CA GLU A 360 -6.78 14.41 26.63
C GLU A 360 -7.50 13.58 27.68
N THR A 361 -8.53 12.83 27.28
CA THR A 361 -9.22 11.88 28.18
C THR A 361 -8.25 10.85 28.80
N PHE A 362 -7.31 10.34 28.01
CA PHE A 362 -6.29 9.43 28.54
C PHE A 362 -5.30 10.13 29.49
N LYS A 363 -4.85 11.34 29.18
CA LYS A 363 -3.99 12.12 30.10
C LYS A 363 -4.66 12.34 31.46
N GLU A 364 -5.91 12.78 31.44
CA GLU A 364 -6.70 12.97 32.66
C GLU A 364 -6.91 11.66 33.43
N THR A 365 -7.10 10.53 32.71
CA THR A 365 -7.38 9.23 33.30
C THR A 365 -6.14 8.59 33.91
N PHE A 366 -5.00 8.66 33.22
CA PHE A 366 -3.76 8.02 33.66
C PHE A 366 -2.88 8.93 34.55
N GLY A 367 -3.07 10.25 34.52
CA GLY A 367 -2.24 11.19 35.27
C GLY A 367 -0.76 10.99 34.99
N ASP A 368 0.07 10.98 36.06
CA ASP A 368 1.51 10.77 36.00
C ASP A 368 1.94 9.29 36.01
N ARG A 369 1.02 8.34 35.84
CA ARG A 369 1.36 6.91 35.84
C ARG A 369 2.32 6.59 34.70
N PRO A 370 3.35 5.76 34.98
CA PRO A 370 4.23 5.30 33.91
C PRO A 370 3.39 4.55 32.87
N LYS A 371 3.52 4.97 31.61
CA LYS A 371 2.89 4.31 30.46
C LYS A 371 3.51 2.92 30.31
N GLY A 372 2.78 1.90 30.78
CA GLY A 372 3.15 0.51 30.62
C GLY A 372 2.85 0.01 29.21
#